data_655dfe1bc97e3bc13ad2e0c22a6169c0
#
_entry.id   655dfe1bc97e3bc13ad2e0c22a6169c0
#
_cell.length_a   1.000
_cell.length_b   1.000
_cell.length_c   1.000
_cell.angle_alpha   90.00
_cell.angle_beta   90.00
_cell.angle_gamma   90.00
#
_symmetry.space_group_name_H-M   'P 1'
#
loop_
_entity.id
_entity.type
_entity.pdbx_description
1 polymer ?
#
loop_
_entity_poly.entity_id
_entity_poly.type
_entity_poly.pdbx_seq_one_letter_code
_entity_poly.pdbx_strand_id
1 'polypeptide(L)'
;MDSTEIFTTAISYEVKVRDLYRLADDTIDDERGKAIFRSLAEDEQSHIDFLLYSLEQLKTAGNIDIKRLKTSIPARARIEADIEKMQAKIPEKMLGDIKTVLGSALVLEKETSAFYRKAAEQTEGEIQKILEKFLEIEERHVDVVQIELDHASRNGIWFNFMEIDLEAE
;
A
#
# COMPACT_ATOMS: atom_id res chain seq x y z
N MET A 1 -0.75 11.65 -21.46
CA MET A 1 0.33 10.68 -21.18
C MET A 1 0.04 9.38 -21.90
N ASP A 2 1.03 8.82 -22.54
CA ASP A 2 0.90 7.46 -23.07
C ASP A 2 1.07 6.41 -21.95
N SER A 3 0.81 5.14 -22.26
CA SER A 3 0.86 4.07 -21.25
C SER A 3 2.24 3.90 -20.62
N THR A 4 3.31 4.11 -21.40
CA THR A 4 4.68 4.04 -20.90
C THR A 4 4.97 5.14 -19.89
N GLU A 5 4.54 6.36 -20.20
CA GLU A 5 4.68 7.51 -19.28
C GLU A 5 3.88 7.30 -17.99
N ILE A 6 2.65 6.78 -18.10
CA ILE A 6 1.79 6.47 -16.94
C ILE A 6 2.47 5.46 -16.02
N PHE A 7 2.93 4.33 -16.56
CA PHE A 7 3.57 3.29 -15.75
C PHE A 7 4.91 3.75 -15.16
N THR A 8 5.69 4.54 -15.91
CA THR A 8 6.95 5.12 -15.39
C THR A 8 6.67 6.09 -14.24
N THR A 9 5.65 6.92 -14.37
CA THR A 9 5.22 7.84 -13.31
C THR A 9 4.71 7.06 -12.09
N ALA A 10 3.91 6.02 -12.32
CA ALA A 10 3.43 5.14 -11.25
C ALA A 10 4.58 4.56 -10.43
N ILE A 11 5.62 4.05 -11.09
CA ILE A 11 6.82 3.53 -10.40
C ILE A 11 7.41 4.57 -9.46
N SER A 12 7.47 5.84 -9.87
CA SER A 12 8.02 6.89 -9.00
C SER A 12 7.19 7.13 -7.75
N TYR A 13 5.87 6.99 -7.81
CA TYR A 13 4.99 7.04 -6.64
C TYR A 13 5.21 5.84 -5.71
N GLU A 14 5.20 4.64 -6.28
CA GLU A 14 5.40 3.39 -5.52
C GLU A 14 6.76 3.36 -4.81
N VAL A 15 7.81 3.83 -5.46
CA VAL A 15 9.17 3.92 -4.89
C VAL A 15 9.19 4.84 -3.67
N LYS A 16 8.53 5.99 -3.73
CA LYS A 16 8.47 6.92 -2.59
C LYS A 16 7.80 6.29 -1.37
N VAL A 17 6.68 5.62 -1.58
CA VAL A 17 5.94 4.96 -0.50
C VAL A 17 6.76 3.80 0.07
N ARG A 18 7.28 2.93 -0.80
CA ARG A 18 8.15 1.82 -0.41
C ARG A 18 9.34 2.27 0.44
N ASP A 19 10.02 3.33 0.00
CA ASP A 19 11.22 3.83 0.68
C ASP A 19 10.88 4.41 2.05
N LEU A 20 9.72 5.06 2.20
CA LEU A 20 9.23 5.52 3.50
C LEU A 20 9.02 4.33 4.45
N TYR A 21 8.38 3.27 3.99
CA TYR A 21 8.15 2.07 4.81
C TYR A 21 9.45 1.33 5.15
N ARG A 22 10.40 1.26 4.23
CA ARG A 22 11.73 0.68 4.49
C ARG A 22 12.50 1.49 5.54
N LEU A 23 12.47 2.81 5.45
CA LEU A 23 13.08 3.68 6.44
C LEU A 23 12.43 3.48 7.81
N ALA A 24 11.12 3.36 7.86
CA ALA A 24 10.39 3.09 9.10
C ALA A 24 10.76 1.74 9.70
N ASP A 25 10.86 0.69 8.90
CA ASP A 25 11.34 -0.64 9.35
C ASP A 25 12.75 -0.55 9.96
N ASP A 26 13.63 0.24 9.34
CA ASP A 26 15.01 0.40 9.81
C ASP A 26 15.13 1.25 11.08
N THR A 27 14.23 2.19 11.32
CA THR A 27 14.36 3.20 12.39
C THR A 27 13.44 2.97 13.60
N ILE A 28 12.31 2.30 13.43
CA ILE A 28 11.38 2.01 14.51
C ILE A 28 11.91 0.82 15.34
N ASP A 29 12.11 1.03 16.65
CA ASP A 29 12.56 0.00 17.58
C ASP A 29 11.39 -0.67 18.29
N ASP A 30 10.53 -1.32 17.50
CA ASP A 30 9.39 -2.09 17.95
C ASP A 30 9.15 -3.22 16.94
N GLU A 31 9.24 -4.47 17.37
CA GLU A 31 9.16 -5.64 16.49
C GLU A 31 7.86 -5.72 15.69
N ARG A 32 6.74 -5.36 16.32
CA ARG A 32 5.44 -5.35 15.63
C ARG A 32 5.38 -4.23 14.60
N GLY A 33 5.85 -3.03 14.95
CA GLY A 33 5.95 -1.90 14.03
C GLY A 33 6.85 -2.22 12.83
N LYS A 34 8.02 -2.83 13.08
CA LYS A 34 8.92 -3.30 12.02
C LYS A 34 8.22 -4.28 11.08
N ALA A 35 7.51 -5.26 11.62
CA ALA A 35 6.78 -6.25 10.82
C ALA A 35 5.69 -5.60 9.96
N ILE A 36 4.94 -4.65 10.50
CA ILE A 36 3.91 -3.90 9.78
C ILE A 36 4.52 -3.10 8.63
N PHE A 37 5.54 -2.30 8.89
CA PHE A 37 6.18 -1.49 7.86
C PHE A 37 6.91 -2.32 6.80
N ARG A 38 7.52 -3.43 7.21
CA ARG A 38 8.14 -4.38 6.27
C ARG A 38 7.09 -4.99 5.34
N SER A 39 5.95 -5.41 5.88
CA SER A 39 4.84 -5.98 5.11
C SER A 39 4.32 -4.96 4.08
N LEU A 40 4.13 -3.71 4.47
CA LEU A 40 3.73 -2.64 3.57
C LEU A 40 4.80 -2.37 2.49
N ALA A 41 6.07 -2.31 2.86
CA ALA A 41 7.16 -2.13 1.90
C ALA A 41 7.25 -3.26 0.88
N GLU A 42 7.06 -4.50 1.30
CA GLU A 42 7.06 -5.68 0.42
C GLU A 42 5.88 -5.65 -0.56
N ASP A 43 4.71 -5.19 -0.12
CA ASP A 43 3.55 -5.03 -0.99
C ASP A 43 3.84 -3.98 -2.08
N GLU A 44 4.39 -2.82 -1.70
CA GLU A 44 4.81 -1.78 -2.66
C GLU A 44 5.87 -2.30 -3.64
N GLN A 45 6.83 -3.09 -3.17
CA GLN A 45 7.83 -3.69 -4.05
C GLN A 45 7.18 -4.61 -5.08
N SER A 46 6.17 -5.37 -4.70
CA SER A 46 5.42 -6.22 -5.64
C SER A 46 4.70 -5.41 -6.72
N HIS A 47 4.21 -4.22 -6.38
CA HIS A 47 3.60 -3.31 -7.35
C HIS A 47 4.63 -2.73 -8.32
N ILE A 48 5.81 -2.36 -7.82
CA ILE A 48 6.93 -1.91 -8.68
C ILE A 48 7.32 -3.03 -9.65
N ASP A 49 7.44 -4.26 -9.18
CA ASP A 49 7.80 -5.41 -10.01
C ASP A 49 6.74 -5.66 -11.10
N PHE A 50 5.47 -5.53 -10.77
CA PHE A 50 4.37 -5.62 -11.75
C PHE A 50 4.46 -4.50 -12.80
N LEU A 51 4.74 -3.27 -12.39
CA LEU A 51 4.88 -2.13 -13.31
C LEU A 51 6.08 -2.29 -14.25
N LEU A 52 7.21 -2.78 -13.74
CA LEU A 52 8.39 -3.07 -14.57
C LEU A 52 8.09 -4.20 -15.57
N TYR A 53 7.42 -5.25 -15.13
CA TYR A 53 6.93 -6.32 -16.01
C TYR A 53 6.00 -5.75 -17.09
N SER A 54 5.07 -4.88 -16.72
CA SER A 54 4.12 -4.25 -17.64
C SER A 54 4.81 -3.39 -18.70
N LEU A 55 5.83 -2.62 -18.29
CA LEU A 55 6.65 -1.83 -19.22
C LEU A 55 7.37 -2.72 -20.24
N GLU A 56 7.91 -3.85 -19.81
CA GLU A 56 8.56 -4.80 -20.71
C GLU A 56 7.55 -5.39 -21.70
N GLN A 57 6.34 -5.73 -21.26
CA GLN A 57 5.28 -6.19 -22.16
C GLN A 57 4.89 -5.13 -23.19
N LEU A 58 4.75 -3.87 -22.79
CA LEU A 58 4.45 -2.76 -23.72
C LEU A 58 5.55 -2.61 -24.77
N LYS A 59 6.81 -2.72 -24.35
CA LYS A 59 7.98 -2.59 -25.22
C LYS A 59 8.06 -3.70 -26.26
N THR A 60 7.69 -4.91 -25.91
CA THR A 60 7.74 -6.11 -26.78
C THR A 60 6.43 -6.42 -27.48
N ALA A 61 5.41 -5.56 -27.35
CA ALA A 61 4.05 -5.79 -27.81
C ALA A 61 3.42 -7.08 -27.27
N GLY A 62 3.83 -7.48 -26.08
CA GLY A 62 3.26 -8.62 -25.33
C GLY A 62 1.98 -8.27 -24.60
N ASN A 63 1.38 -9.26 -23.97
CA ASN A 63 0.19 -9.08 -23.14
C ASN A 63 0.58 -8.88 -21.66
N ILE A 64 -0.13 -7.95 -20.99
CA ILE A 64 0.00 -7.77 -19.55
C ILE A 64 -1.00 -8.68 -18.87
N ASP A 65 -0.51 -9.61 -18.05
CA ASP A 65 -1.37 -10.47 -17.24
C ASP A 65 -1.73 -9.75 -15.93
N ILE A 66 -2.94 -9.17 -15.91
CA ILE A 66 -3.47 -8.43 -14.75
C ILE A 66 -3.54 -9.29 -13.48
N LYS A 67 -3.62 -10.61 -13.60
CA LYS A 67 -3.66 -11.53 -12.46
C LYS A 67 -2.37 -11.53 -11.64
N ARG A 68 -1.27 -11.04 -12.22
CA ARG A 68 0.00 -10.86 -11.51
C ARG A 68 -0.01 -9.68 -10.53
N LEU A 69 -0.94 -8.74 -10.71
CA LEU A 69 -1.12 -7.63 -9.77
C LEU A 69 -1.93 -8.11 -8.57
N LYS A 70 -1.26 -8.17 -7.42
CA LYS A 70 -1.83 -8.67 -6.17
C LYS A 70 -1.49 -7.73 -5.02
N THR A 71 -2.23 -7.88 -3.92
CA THR A 71 -1.92 -7.20 -2.67
C THR A 71 -2.03 -8.17 -1.51
N SER A 72 -1.14 -8.03 -0.53
CA SER A 72 -1.22 -8.70 0.77
C SER A 72 -2.05 -7.93 1.78
N ILE A 73 -2.51 -6.73 1.42
CA ILE A 73 -3.24 -5.84 2.31
C ILE A 73 -4.74 -6.15 2.26
N PRO A 74 -5.38 -6.43 3.41
CA PRO A 74 -6.80 -6.75 3.45
C PRO A 74 -7.68 -5.53 3.18
N ALA A 75 -8.92 -5.78 2.71
CA ALA A 75 -9.93 -4.76 2.56
C ALA A 75 -10.43 -4.27 3.93
N ARG A 76 -10.89 -3.02 4.01
CA ARG A 76 -11.37 -2.36 5.23
C ARG A 76 -12.42 -3.18 6.00
N ALA A 77 -13.41 -3.73 5.30
CA ALA A 77 -14.47 -4.53 5.92
C ALA A 77 -13.92 -5.76 6.65
N ARG A 78 -12.86 -6.38 6.11
CA ARG A 78 -12.18 -7.52 6.72
C ARG A 78 -11.43 -7.13 7.99
N ILE A 79 -10.75 -6.00 7.96
CA ILE A 79 -10.05 -5.44 9.12
C ILE A 79 -11.04 -5.12 10.24
N GLU A 80 -12.13 -4.42 9.92
CA GLU A 80 -13.15 -4.02 10.90
C GLU A 80 -13.81 -5.22 11.58
N ALA A 81 -13.96 -6.35 10.88
CA ALA A 81 -14.54 -7.57 11.44
C ALA A 81 -13.67 -8.21 12.53
N ASP A 82 -12.35 -8.06 12.47
CA ASP A 82 -11.40 -8.74 13.35
C ASP A 82 -10.54 -7.81 14.21
N ILE A 83 -10.73 -6.50 14.12
CA ILE A 83 -9.84 -5.49 14.72
C ILE A 83 -9.65 -5.67 16.24
N GLU A 84 -10.70 -6.03 16.96
CA GLU A 84 -10.64 -6.22 18.42
C GLU A 84 -9.71 -7.37 18.84
N LYS A 85 -9.53 -8.35 17.96
CA LYS A 85 -8.69 -9.53 18.20
C LYS A 85 -7.22 -9.32 17.92
N MET A 86 -6.89 -8.24 17.21
CA MET A 86 -5.56 -8.01 16.63
C MET A 86 -4.81 -6.84 17.27
N GLN A 87 -5.24 -6.40 18.45
CA GLN A 87 -4.65 -5.24 19.11
C GLN A 87 -3.36 -5.57 19.87
N ALA A 88 -2.40 -4.66 19.79
CA ALA A 88 -1.16 -4.70 20.59
C ALA A 88 -0.74 -3.28 20.97
N LYS A 89 -0.26 -3.12 22.22
CA LYS A 89 0.17 -1.81 22.73
C LYS A 89 1.45 -1.34 22.04
N ILE A 90 1.46 -0.07 21.61
CA ILE A 90 2.66 0.60 21.12
C ILE A 90 3.47 1.08 22.32
N PRO A 91 4.81 0.82 22.37
CA PRO A 91 5.66 1.40 23.42
C PRO A 91 5.55 2.93 23.44
N GLU A 92 5.31 3.49 24.61
CA GLU A 92 5.01 4.92 24.79
C GLU A 92 6.10 5.83 24.19
N LYS A 93 7.36 5.43 24.33
CA LYS A 93 8.52 6.16 23.79
C LYS A 93 8.58 6.18 22.25
N MET A 94 7.91 5.23 21.57
CA MET A 94 7.88 5.12 20.10
C MET A 94 6.65 5.76 19.49
N LEU A 95 5.64 6.08 20.28
CA LEU A 95 4.32 6.49 19.80
C LEU A 95 4.37 7.75 18.93
N GLY A 96 5.15 8.75 19.31
CA GLY A 96 5.31 9.99 18.55
C GLY A 96 5.91 9.76 17.16
N ASP A 97 6.97 8.98 17.07
CA ASP A 97 7.66 8.67 15.82
C ASP A 97 6.76 7.83 14.91
N ILE A 98 6.06 6.84 15.47
CA ILE A 98 5.12 5.99 14.73
C ILE A 98 3.98 6.81 14.14
N LYS A 99 3.37 7.73 14.91
CA LYS A 99 2.33 8.62 14.40
C LYS A 99 2.83 9.54 13.28
N THR A 100 4.05 10.03 13.38
CA THR A 100 4.66 10.86 12.35
C THR A 100 4.85 10.08 11.05
N VAL A 101 5.37 8.87 11.12
CA VAL A 101 5.54 7.99 9.95
C VAL A 101 4.20 7.65 9.32
N LEU A 102 3.21 7.24 10.12
CA LEU A 102 1.88 6.90 9.62
C LEU A 102 1.18 8.10 8.97
N GLY A 103 1.33 9.29 9.53
CA GLY A 103 0.81 10.53 8.94
C GLY A 103 1.45 10.85 7.59
N SER A 104 2.77 10.71 7.49
CA SER A 104 3.50 10.89 6.23
C SER A 104 3.12 9.83 5.18
N ALA A 105 3.00 8.57 5.60
CA ALA A 105 2.55 7.48 4.75
C ALA A 105 1.14 7.74 4.21
N LEU A 106 0.22 8.19 5.06
CA LEU A 106 -1.15 8.50 4.66
C LEU A 106 -1.20 9.55 3.55
N VAL A 107 -0.38 10.60 3.65
CA VAL A 107 -0.29 11.63 2.60
C VAL A 107 0.18 11.02 1.29
N LEU A 108 1.26 10.23 1.31
CA LEU A 108 1.81 9.59 0.10
C LEU A 108 0.83 8.58 -0.52
N GLU A 109 0.15 7.77 0.29
CA GLU A 109 -0.86 6.82 -0.18
C GLU A 109 -2.04 7.52 -0.86
N LYS A 110 -2.51 8.63 -0.29
CA LYS A 110 -3.57 9.44 -0.89
C LYS A 110 -3.15 10.09 -2.21
N GLU A 111 -1.92 10.58 -2.30
CA GLU A 111 -1.37 11.14 -3.53
C GLU A 111 -1.25 10.06 -4.61
N THR A 112 -0.79 8.87 -4.25
CA THR A 112 -0.67 7.71 -5.15
C THR A 112 -2.05 7.27 -5.65
N SER A 113 -3.02 7.14 -4.75
CA SER A 113 -4.41 6.85 -5.08
C SER A 113 -5.00 7.86 -6.07
N ALA A 114 -4.79 9.16 -5.80
CA ALA A 114 -5.27 10.23 -6.67
C ALA A 114 -4.64 10.17 -8.06
N PHE A 115 -3.36 9.82 -8.15
CA PHE A 115 -2.67 9.59 -9.43
C PHE A 115 -3.34 8.46 -10.22
N TYR A 116 -3.55 7.29 -9.62
CA TYR A 116 -4.17 6.16 -10.30
C TYR A 116 -5.62 6.45 -10.74
N ARG A 117 -6.39 7.16 -9.92
CA ARG A 117 -7.74 7.59 -10.27
C ARG A 117 -7.75 8.45 -11.53
N LYS A 118 -6.92 9.47 -11.55
CA LYS A 118 -6.80 10.38 -12.70
C LYS A 118 -6.30 9.64 -13.95
N ALA A 119 -5.31 8.78 -13.80
CA ALA A 119 -4.76 7.99 -14.90
C ALA A 119 -5.82 7.03 -15.48
N ALA A 120 -6.60 6.37 -14.63
CA ALA A 120 -7.69 5.51 -15.06
C ALA A 120 -8.78 6.27 -15.85
N GLU A 121 -9.12 7.48 -15.40
CA GLU A 121 -10.10 8.34 -16.10
C GLU A 121 -9.63 8.80 -17.49
N GLN A 122 -8.31 8.82 -17.72
CA GLN A 122 -7.70 9.26 -18.97
C GLN A 122 -7.33 8.13 -19.93
N THR A 123 -7.63 6.91 -19.59
CA THR A 123 -7.27 5.72 -20.37
C THR A 123 -8.48 4.87 -20.68
N GLU A 124 -8.32 3.92 -21.60
CA GLU A 124 -9.37 3.01 -22.05
C GLU A 124 -8.83 1.58 -22.12
N GLY A 125 -9.74 0.61 -22.22
CA GLY A 125 -9.41 -0.78 -22.48
C GLY A 125 -8.64 -1.46 -21.35
N GLU A 126 -7.65 -2.26 -21.73
CA GLU A 126 -6.86 -3.06 -20.79
C GLU A 126 -6.04 -2.22 -19.81
N ILE A 127 -5.46 -1.12 -20.28
CA ILE A 127 -4.68 -0.20 -19.44
C ILE A 127 -5.56 0.41 -18.36
N GLN A 128 -6.76 0.86 -18.72
CA GLN A 128 -7.72 1.38 -17.75
C GLN A 128 -8.04 0.35 -16.66
N LYS A 129 -8.29 -0.90 -17.04
CA LYS A 129 -8.59 -1.98 -16.08
C LYS A 129 -7.44 -2.23 -15.11
N ILE A 130 -6.20 -2.17 -15.59
CA ILE A 130 -5.00 -2.29 -14.75
C ILE A 130 -4.94 -1.15 -13.74
N LEU A 131 -5.15 0.08 -14.20
CA LEU A 131 -5.10 1.28 -13.35
C LEU A 131 -6.25 1.30 -12.33
N GLU A 132 -7.44 0.84 -12.70
CA GLU A 132 -8.57 0.66 -11.78
C GLU A 132 -8.26 -0.36 -10.68
N LYS A 133 -7.59 -1.47 -11.05
CA LYS A 133 -7.14 -2.46 -10.06
C LYS A 133 -6.10 -1.89 -9.11
N PHE A 134 -5.12 -1.12 -9.61
CA PHE A 134 -4.18 -0.38 -8.76
C PHE A 134 -4.91 0.56 -7.80
N LEU A 135 -5.88 1.33 -8.31
CA LEU A 135 -6.65 2.25 -7.48
C LEU A 135 -7.35 1.51 -6.32
N GLU A 136 -7.98 0.38 -6.60
CA GLU A 136 -8.61 -0.46 -5.57
C GLU A 136 -7.59 -0.90 -4.50
N ILE A 137 -6.40 -1.33 -4.91
CA ILE A 137 -5.32 -1.73 -4.01
C ILE A 137 -4.82 -0.55 -3.17
N GLU A 138 -4.58 0.60 -3.81
CA GLU A 138 -4.13 1.81 -3.11
C GLU A 138 -5.17 2.33 -2.10
N GLU A 139 -6.44 2.18 -2.40
CA GLU A 139 -7.52 2.50 -1.44
C GLU A 139 -7.47 1.59 -0.22
N ARG A 140 -7.11 0.31 -0.37
CA ARG A 140 -6.84 -0.59 0.77
C ARG A 140 -5.66 -0.13 1.61
N HIS A 141 -4.58 0.35 0.96
CA HIS A 141 -3.42 0.92 1.65
C HIS A 141 -3.80 2.16 2.45
N VAL A 142 -4.54 3.08 1.85
CA VAL A 142 -5.07 4.27 2.55
C VAL A 142 -5.88 3.86 3.78
N ASP A 143 -6.79 2.91 3.64
CA ASP A 143 -7.64 2.44 4.73
C ASP A 143 -6.84 1.83 5.87
N VAL A 144 -5.87 0.95 5.57
CA VAL A 144 -5.01 0.31 6.57
C VAL A 144 -4.19 1.34 7.33
N VAL A 145 -3.55 2.26 6.63
CA VAL A 145 -2.72 3.30 7.25
C VAL A 145 -3.58 4.23 8.10
N GLN A 146 -4.77 4.60 7.61
CA GLN A 146 -5.70 5.43 8.38
C GLN A 146 -6.15 4.74 9.67
N ILE A 147 -6.50 3.45 9.59
CA ILE A 147 -6.92 2.67 10.77
C ILE A 147 -5.78 2.58 11.79
N GLU A 148 -4.55 2.27 11.33
CA GLU A 148 -3.38 2.23 12.22
C GLU A 148 -3.12 3.59 12.88
N LEU A 149 -3.20 4.67 12.12
CA LEU A 149 -3.00 6.02 12.63
C LEU A 149 -4.08 6.40 13.67
N ASP A 150 -5.34 6.07 13.41
CA ASP A 150 -6.45 6.35 14.30
C ASP A 150 -6.29 5.60 15.63
N HIS A 151 -5.91 4.32 15.59
CA HIS A 151 -5.68 3.52 16.79
C HIS A 151 -4.45 3.98 17.57
N ALA A 152 -3.36 4.30 16.88
CA ALA A 152 -2.18 4.87 17.51
C ALA A 152 -2.49 6.20 18.20
N SER A 153 -3.28 7.05 17.57
CA SER A 153 -3.63 8.39 18.08
C SER A 153 -4.63 8.35 19.24
N ARG A 154 -5.60 7.43 19.22
CA ARG A 154 -6.65 7.34 20.24
C ARG A 154 -6.26 6.49 21.44
N ASN A 155 -5.65 5.33 21.19
CA ASN A 155 -5.47 4.28 22.18
C ASN A 155 -4.01 3.88 22.37
N GLY A 156 -3.08 4.38 21.53
CA GLY A 156 -1.67 3.98 21.57
C GLY A 156 -1.46 2.50 21.24
N ILE A 157 -2.24 1.94 20.34
CA ILE A 157 -2.20 0.51 19.97
C ILE A 157 -1.99 0.31 18.47
N TRP A 158 -1.37 -0.83 18.14
CA TRP A 158 -1.38 -1.41 16.81
C TRP A 158 -2.56 -2.36 16.65
N PHE A 159 -3.06 -2.53 15.42
CA PHE A 159 -3.74 -3.75 15.07
C PHE A 159 -2.88 -4.57 14.09
N ASN A 160 -2.97 -5.89 14.12
CA ASN A 160 -2.11 -6.75 13.33
C ASN A 160 -2.84 -7.27 12.08
N PHE A 161 -2.98 -6.42 11.06
CA PHE A 161 -3.67 -6.77 9.82
C PHE A 161 -3.00 -7.96 9.09
N MET A 162 -1.74 -8.24 9.37
CA MET A 162 -0.98 -9.34 8.76
C MET A 162 -1.50 -10.73 9.16
N GLU A 163 -2.27 -10.83 10.24
CA GLU A 163 -2.89 -12.09 10.69
C GLU A 163 -4.23 -12.38 9.98
N ILE A 164 -4.68 -11.49 9.10
CA ILE A 164 -5.91 -11.67 8.35
C ILE A 164 -5.69 -12.65 7.21
N ASP A 165 -6.50 -13.70 7.17
CA ASP A 165 -6.47 -14.70 6.11
C ASP A 165 -7.23 -14.17 4.87
N LEU A 166 -6.47 -13.88 3.81
CA LEU A 166 -7.03 -13.40 2.55
C LEU A 166 -7.62 -14.52 1.69
N GLU A 167 -7.25 -15.77 1.94
CA GLU A 167 -7.79 -16.92 1.20
C GLU A 167 -9.23 -17.24 1.60
N ALA A 168 -9.66 -16.73 2.75
CA ALA A 168 -11.02 -16.91 3.27
C ALA A 168 -12.05 -15.90 2.68
N GLU A 169 -11.63 -15.00 1.79
CA GLU A 169 -12.49 -14.01 1.13
C GLU A 169 -13.30 -14.59 -0.03
#